data_ef6bb4306bc616322e6b6f6da3dd4785
#
_entry.id   ef6bb4306bc616322e6b6f6da3dd4785
#
_cell.length_a   1.000
_cell.length_b   1.000
_cell.length_c   1.000
_cell.angle_alpha   90.00
_cell.angle_beta   90.00
_cell.angle_gamma   90.00
#
_symmetry.space_group_name_H-M   'P 1'
#
loop_
_entity.id
_entity.type
_entity.pdbx_description
1 polymer ?
#
loop_
_entity_poly.entity_id
_entity_poly.type
_entity_poly.pdbx_seq_one_letter_code
_entity_poly.pdbx_strand_id
1 'polypeptide(L)'
;LNGLSFLKKLYGIYGLVVIALIIVAIVPMYVMVFLTARNQNEKDTRGHRISRAASRVLFVLYGMRIRVFNESILDPTQSYVFVSNHASLLDVPAATLATRHTFKFLAKAELAGIPLFGFIVRNLYLTVKRGSPEDRARSMTSMNACLQRGVSIFIYPEGTRNKTPEPLAPFYDGAFRLSLETHTPIAVAAFVGSRKLLNDTELQPGIMEIYWQGIVKPEATDTVETLKTKTRQLLLGGLIQHRVNRAR
;
A
#
# COMPACT_ATOMS: atom_id res chain seq x y z
N LEU A 1 -25.77 -11.54 23.75
CA LEU A 1 -25.28 -10.57 22.75
C LEU A 1 -24.07 -9.75 23.24
N ASN A 2 -23.88 -9.60 24.56
CA ASN A 2 -22.85 -8.71 25.10
C ASN A 2 -21.43 -9.32 25.15
N GLY A 3 -21.28 -10.65 25.27
CA GLY A 3 -19.97 -11.30 25.39
C GLY A 3 -19.13 -11.26 24.10
N LEU A 4 -19.75 -11.49 22.95
CA LEU A 4 -19.06 -11.47 21.65
C LEU A 4 -18.57 -10.07 21.28
N SER A 5 -19.36 -9.03 21.58
CA SER A 5 -18.96 -7.63 21.37
C SER A 5 -17.80 -7.24 22.28
N PHE A 6 -17.78 -7.71 23.51
CA PHE A 6 -16.68 -7.48 24.45
C PHE A 6 -15.37 -8.12 23.96
N LEU A 7 -15.42 -9.39 23.52
CA LEU A 7 -14.26 -10.09 22.97
C LEU A 7 -13.69 -9.40 21.74
N LYS A 8 -14.51 -8.91 20.82
CA LYS A 8 -14.08 -8.15 19.64
C LYS A 8 -13.38 -6.84 20.02
N LYS A 9 -13.88 -6.11 21.01
CA LYS A 9 -13.24 -4.89 21.53
C LYS A 9 -11.89 -5.21 22.18
N LEU A 10 -11.82 -6.28 22.97
CA LEU A 10 -10.57 -6.71 23.60
C LEU A 10 -9.53 -7.10 22.54
N TYR A 11 -9.95 -7.78 21.48
CA TYR A 11 -9.06 -8.13 20.37
C TYR A 11 -8.61 -6.89 19.56
N GLY A 12 -9.46 -5.88 19.44
CA GLY A 12 -9.10 -4.57 18.89
C GLY A 12 -8.03 -3.84 19.72
N ILE A 13 -8.18 -3.84 21.06
CA ILE A 13 -7.18 -3.27 21.98
C ILE A 13 -5.85 -4.04 21.86
N TYR A 14 -5.90 -5.37 21.87
CA TYR A 14 -4.72 -6.21 21.62
C TYR A 14 -4.03 -5.79 20.31
N GLY A 15 -4.78 -5.60 19.24
CA GLY A 15 -4.23 -5.18 17.95
C GLY A 15 -3.52 -3.82 18.01
N LEU A 16 -4.07 -2.86 18.75
CA LEU A 16 -3.42 -1.55 18.96
C LEU A 16 -2.13 -1.68 19.77
N VAL A 17 -2.11 -2.51 20.80
CA VAL A 17 -0.89 -2.78 21.59
C VAL A 17 0.18 -3.44 20.73
N VAL A 18 -0.18 -4.46 19.96
CA VAL A 18 0.75 -5.16 19.06
C VAL A 18 1.40 -4.21 18.06
N ILE A 19 0.60 -3.36 17.37
CA ILE A 19 1.17 -2.43 16.40
C ILE A 19 2.06 -1.37 17.07
N ALA A 20 1.70 -0.90 18.27
CA ALA A 20 2.52 0.03 19.04
C ALA A 20 3.87 -0.59 19.41
N LEU A 21 3.89 -1.82 19.90
CA LEU A 21 5.11 -2.56 20.26
C LEU A 21 5.99 -2.81 19.01
N ILE A 22 5.39 -3.17 17.87
CA ILE A 22 6.13 -3.33 16.62
C ILE A 22 6.77 -2.00 16.20
N ILE A 23 6.04 -0.88 16.25
CA ILE A 23 6.59 0.43 15.93
C ILE A 23 7.78 0.77 16.83
N VAL A 24 7.65 0.57 18.14
CA VAL A 24 8.74 0.78 19.09
C VAL A 24 9.96 -0.07 18.74
N ALA A 25 9.76 -1.35 18.41
CA ALA A 25 10.84 -2.27 18.09
C ALA A 25 11.56 -1.95 16.77
N ILE A 26 10.84 -1.45 15.75
CA ILE A 26 11.43 -1.19 14.43
C ILE A 26 12.09 0.19 14.31
N VAL A 27 11.71 1.18 15.14
CA VAL A 27 12.30 2.53 15.10
C VAL A 27 13.82 2.50 15.29
N PRO A 28 14.41 1.81 16.28
CA PRO A 28 15.87 1.69 16.41
C PRO A 28 16.52 1.05 15.18
N MET A 29 15.87 0.05 14.56
CA MET A 29 16.37 -0.59 13.35
C MET A 29 16.42 0.40 12.18
N TYR A 30 15.41 1.27 12.05
CA TYR A 30 15.43 2.34 11.05
C TYR A 30 16.49 3.37 11.33
N VAL A 31 16.67 3.79 12.59
CA VAL A 31 17.77 4.72 12.97
C VAL A 31 19.11 4.11 12.55
N MET A 32 19.35 2.84 12.84
CA MET A 32 20.56 2.14 12.41
C MET A 32 20.74 2.17 10.88
N VAL A 33 19.67 1.91 10.12
CA VAL A 33 19.72 1.99 8.65
C VAL A 33 20.08 3.40 8.19
N PHE A 34 19.49 4.45 8.78
CA PHE A 34 19.77 5.83 8.39
C PHE A 34 21.20 6.26 8.72
N LEU A 35 21.78 5.76 9.80
CA LEU A 35 23.16 6.06 10.17
C LEU A 35 24.19 5.28 9.35
N THR A 36 23.85 4.08 8.85
CA THR A 36 24.79 3.17 8.20
C THR A 36 24.61 2.99 6.70
N ALA A 37 23.50 3.46 6.12
CA ALA A 37 23.28 3.34 4.67
C ALA A 37 24.16 4.33 3.90
N ARG A 38 24.86 3.83 2.89
CA ARG A 38 25.82 4.58 2.06
C ARG A 38 25.14 5.54 1.09
N ASN A 39 23.95 5.23 0.66
CA ASN A 39 23.17 6.01 -0.30
C ASN A 39 21.66 5.83 -0.10
N GLN A 40 20.87 6.62 -0.84
CA GLN A 40 19.41 6.61 -0.71
C GLN A 40 18.77 5.29 -1.15
N ASN A 41 19.31 4.62 -2.17
CA ASN A 41 18.76 3.33 -2.63
C ASN A 41 18.96 2.22 -1.59
N GLU A 42 20.13 2.20 -0.95
CA GLU A 42 20.39 1.25 0.15
C GLU A 42 19.48 1.53 1.34
N LYS A 43 19.28 2.81 1.69
CA LYS A 43 18.33 3.23 2.72
C LYS A 43 16.92 2.76 2.42
N ASP A 44 16.44 2.99 1.20
CA ASP A 44 15.10 2.61 0.76
C ASP A 44 14.92 1.09 0.78
N THR A 45 15.90 0.34 0.29
CA THR A 45 15.85 -1.13 0.24
C THR A 45 15.92 -1.76 1.62
N ARG A 46 16.85 -1.32 2.48
CA ARG A 46 17.00 -1.86 3.84
C ARG A 46 15.79 -1.49 4.70
N GLY A 47 15.29 -0.25 4.59
CA GLY A 47 14.07 0.20 5.25
C GLY A 47 12.85 -0.61 4.81
N HIS A 48 12.70 -0.85 3.51
CA HIS A 48 11.61 -1.67 2.99
C HIS A 48 11.67 -3.14 3.51
N ARG A 49 12.87 -3.71 3.64
CA ARG A 49 13.03 -5.05 4.24
C ARG A 49 12.59 -5.09 5.70
N ILE A 50 12.87 -4.04 6.50
CA ILE A 50 12.38 -3.92 7.88
C ILE A 50 10.85 -3.84 7.89
N SER A 51 10.24 -2.98 7.05
CA SER A 51 8.78 -2.89 6.92
C SER A 51 8.16 -4.25 6.60
N ARG A 52 8.76 -4.98 5.65
CA ARG A 52 8.27 -6.30 5.22
C ARG A 52 8.37 -7.35 6.35
N ALA A 53 9.47 -7.36 7.11
CA ALA A 53 9.64 -8.25 8.26
C ALA A 53 8.61 -7.91 9.36
N ALA A 54 8.47 -6.63 9.69
CA ALA A 54 7.49 -6.15 10.66
C ALA A 54 6.05 -6.50 10.26
N SER A 55 5.71 -6.37 8.97
CA SER A 55 4.39 -6.76 8.46
C SER A 55 4.13 -8.26 8.61
N ARG A 56 5.12 -9.11 8.36
CA ARG A 56 4.99 -10.56 8.61
C ARG A 56 4.68 -10.86 10.08
N VAL A 57 5.45 -10.26 11.00
CA VAL A 57 5.24 -10.41 12.45
C VAL A 57 3.83 -9.91 12.82
N LEU A 58 3.42 -8.74 12.31
CA LEU A 58 2.10 -8.17 12.56
C LEU A 58 0.98 -9.14 12.17
N PHE A 59 1.02 -9.67 10.94
CA PHE A 59 -0.03 -10.57 10.47
C PHE A 59 -0.04 -11.91 11.21
N VAL A 60 1.12 -12.43 11.59
CA VAL A 60 1.19 -13.64 12.44
C VAL A 60 0.56 -13.39 13.81
N LEU A 61 0.92 -12.29 14.49
CA LEU A 61 0.34 -11.91 15.77
C LEU A 61 -1.17 -11.61 15.69
N TYR A 62 -1.64 -11.11 14.55
CA TYR A 62 -3.07 -10.92 14.28
C TYR A 62 -3.80 -12.22 13.86
N GLY A 63 -3.14 -13.38 13.88
CA GLY A 63 -3.73 -14.63 13.41
C GLY A 63 -4.19 -14.57 11.95
N MET A 64 -3.52 -13.73 11.13
CA MET A 64 -3.89 -13.52 9.73
C MET A 64 -2.86 -14.16 8.79
N ARG A 65 -3.35 -14.66 7.65
CA ARG A 65 -2.51 -15.17 6.57
C ARG A 65 -2.66 -14.30 5.34
N ILE A 66 -1.54 -13.90 4.74
CA ILE A 66 -1.52 -13.20 3.45
C ILE A 66 -1.16 -14.22 2.37
N ARG A 67 -2.01 -14.31 1.34
CA ARG A 67 -1.75 -15.12 0.14
C ARG A 67 -1.56 -14.18 -1.04
N VAL A 68 -0.48 -14.36 -1.79
CA VAL A 68 -0.18 -13.55 -2.98
C VAL A 68 -0.22 -14.48 -4.20
N PHE A 69 -0.92 -14.03 -5.22
CA PHE A 69 -1.09 -14.77 -6.48
C PHE A 69 -0.57 -13.94 -7.66
N ASN A 70 -0.05 -14.63 -8.65
CA ASN A 70 0.42 -14.05 -9.92
C ASN A 70 1.56 -13.01 -9.77
N GLU A 71 2.36 -13.03 -8.69
CA GLU A 71 3.51 -12.12 -8.54
C GLU A 71 4.52 -12.28 -9.69
N SER A 72 4.56 -13.45 -10.34
CA SER A 72 5.45 -13.76 -11.47
C SER A 72 5.24 -12.90 -12.72
N ILE A 73 4.13 -12.16 -12.82
CA ILE A 73 3.95 -11.19 -13.92
C ILE A 73 4.84 -9.93 -13.78
N LEU A 74 5.39 -9.70 -12.59
CA LEU A 74 6.24 -8.56 -12.30
C LEU A 74 7.70 -8.89 -12.68
N ASP A 75 8.29 -8.10 -13.57
CA ASP A 75 9.72 -8.17 -13.85
C ASP A 75 10.50 -7.59 -12.66
N PRO A 76 11.37 -8.36 -11.98
CA PRO A 76 12.10 -7.90 -10.81
C PRO A 76 13.08 -6.75 -11.08
N THR A 77 13.43 -6.52 -12.34
CA THR A 77 14.38 -5.47 -12.77
C THR A 77 13.68 -4.15 -13.10
N GLN A 78 12.36 -4.16 -13.27
CA GLN A 78 11.58 -3.01 -13.68
C GLN A 78 10.95 -2.27 -12.49
N SER A 79 10.90 -0.93 -12.54
CA SER A 79 10.10 -0.12 -11.63
C SER A 79 8.65 -0.04 -12.10
N TYR A 80 7.72 0.06 -11.17
CA TYR A 80 6.29 0.14 -11.43
C TYR A 80 5.62 1.27 -10.64
N VAL A 81 4.54 1.79 -11.17
CA VAL A 81 3.50 2.44 -10.39
C VAL A 81 2.52 1.34 -9.96
N PHE A 82 2.64 0.86 -8.73
CA PHE A 82 1.72 -0.11 -8.17
C PHE A 82 0.40 0.56 -7.81
N VAL A 83 -0.70 -0.03 -8.24
CA VAL A 83 -2.06 0.46 -7.98
C VAL A 83 -2.92 -0.65 -7.39
N SER A 84 -3.62 -0.36 -6.31
CA SER A 84 -4.63 -1.26 -5.74
C SER A 84 -5.81 -0.52 -5.12
N ASN A 85 -6.89 -1.26 -4.79
CA ASN A 85 -7.97 -0.77 -3.96
C ASN A 85 -7.52 -0.54 -2.51
N HIS A 86 -8.20 0.35 -1.79
CA HIS A 86 -7.91 0.65 -0.39
C HIS A 86 -9.17 0.54 0.47
N ALA A 87 -9.31 -0.53 1.21
CA ALA A 87 -10.51 -0.83 2.00
C ALA A 87 -10.24 -0.91 3.52
N SER A 88 -8.97 -1.08 3.93
CA SER A 88 -8.58 -1.27 5.33
C SER A 88 -7.20 -0.67 5.62
N LEU A 89 -6.91 -0.38 6.88
CA LEU A 89 -5.53 -0.05 7.32
C LEU A 89 -4.56 -1.21 7.11
N LEU A 90 -5.07 -2.45 7.07
CA LEU A 90 -4.25 -3.64 6.79
C LEU A 90 -3.67 -3.67 5.37
N ASP A 91 -4.24 -2.90 4.43
CA ASP A 91 -3.75 -2.88 3.05
C ASP A 91 -2.31 -2.35 2.98
N VAL A 92 -1.94 -1.40 3.84
CA VAL A 92 -0.59 -0.80 3.86
C VAL A 92 0.49 -1.83 4.25
N PRO A 93 0.43 -2.53 5.41
CA PRO A 93 1.38 -3.58 5.70
C PRO A 93 1.27 -4.78 4.74
N ALA A 94 0.08 -5.11 4.23
CA ALA A 94 -0.09 -6.19 3.26
C ALA A 94 0.61 -5.89 1.92
N ALA A 95 0.60 -4.64 1.45
CA ALA A 95 1.31 -4.25 0.23
C ALA A 95 2.82 -4.53 0.32
N THR A 96 3.44 -4.41 1.50
CA THR A 96 4.86 -4.75 1.67
C THR A 96 5.13 -6.25 1.47
N LEU A 97 4.11 -7.09 1.59
CA LEU A 97 4.17 -8.53 1.37
C LEU A 97 3.74 -8.94 -0.05
N ALA A 98 3.07 -8.05 -0.76
CA ALA A 98 2.50 -8.29 -2.09
C ALA A 98 3.55 -8.50 -3.18
N THR A 99 4.74 -7.91 -2.99
CA THR A 99 5.85 -8.00 -3.97
C THR A 99 7.21 -7.93 -3.29
N ARG A 100 8.24 -8.39 -3.99
CA ARG A 100 9.64 -8.28 -3.57
C ARG A 100 10.27 -6.94 -3.95
N HIS A 101 9.64 -6.16 -4.80
CA HIS A 101 10.13 -4.85 -5.21
C HIS A 101 10.27 -3.91 -4.01
N THR A 102 11.30 -3.07 -4.07
CA THR A 102 11.40 -1.91 -3.18
C THR A 102 10.48 -0.82 -3.70
N PHE A 103 9.61 -0.30 -2.85
CA PHE A 103 8.71 0.79 -3.23
C PHE A 103 8.48 1.77 -2.08
N LYS A 104 7.99 2.96 -2.42
CA LYS A 104 7.51 3.96 -1.48
C LYS A 104 6.01 4.17 -1.61
N PHE A 105 5.34 4.36 -0.49
CA PHE A 105 3.95 4.84 -0.48
C PHE A 105 3.88 6.35 -0.65
N LEU A 106 2.82 6.80 -1.30
CA LEU A 106 2.37 8.18 -1.20
C LEU A 106 1.43 8.30 0.02
N ALA A 107 1.93 8.89 1.10
CA ALA A 107 1.23 9.01 2.37
C ALA A 107 0.68 10.42 2.59
N LYS A 108 -0.39 10.53 3.37
CA LYS A 108 -0.93 11.81 3.80
C LYS A 108 0.06 12.51 4.75
N ALA A 109 0.33 13.80 4.52
CA ALA A 109 1.36 14.54 5.27
C ALA A 109 1.11 14.58 6.79
N GLU A 110 -0.15 14.57 7.22
CA GLU A 110 -0.53 14.59 8.64
C GLU A 110 -0.07 13.34 9.40
N LEU A 111 0.15 12.21 8.71
CA LEU A 111 0.71 11.00 9.33
C LEU A 111 2.14 11.20 9.83
N ALA A 112 2.86 12.15 9.26
CA ALA A 112 4.21 12.52 9.71
C ALA A 112 4.24 13.17 11.11
N GLY A 113 3.10 13.62 11.63
CA GLY A 113 2.95 14.17 12.98
C GLY A 113 2.74 13.13 14.08
N ILE A 114 2.48 11.86 13.74
CA ILE A 114 2.21 10.81 14.74
C ILE A 114 3.54 10.42 15.43
N PRO A 115 3.62 10.44 16.78
CA PRO A 115 4.83 10.04 17.49
C PRO A 115 5.35 8.68 17.05
N LEU A 116 6.67 8.53 16.92
CA LEU A 116 7.40 7.35 16.43
C LEU A 116 7.04 6.95 14.99
N PHE A 117 5.77 6.75 14.68
CA PHE A 117 5.31 6.41 13.33
C PHE A 117 5.64 7.51 12.31
N GLY A 118 5.50 8.78 12.69
CA GLY A 118 5.87 9.91 11.85
C GLY A 118 7.35 9.93 11.47
N PHE A 119 8.24 9.40 12.30
CA PHE A 119 9.64 9.20 11.94
C PHE A 119 9.78 8.25 10.74
N ILE A 120 9.05 7.12 10.74
CA ILE A 120 9.01 6.16 9.63
C ILE A 120 8.44 6.83 8.37
N VAL A 121 7.31 7.54 8.52
CA VAL A 121 6.64 8.23 7.41
C VAL A 121 7.57 9.24 6.73
N ARG A 122 8.21 10.12 7.50
CA ARG A 122 9.10 11.16 6.96
C ARG A 122 10.32 10.60 6.23
N ASN A 123 10.77 9.42 6.60
CA ASN A 123 12.03 8.87 6.09
C ASN A 123 11.84 7.82 5.00
N LEU A 124 10.73 7.08 5.00
CA LEU A 124 10.50 5.97 4.07
C LEU A 124 9.37 6.21 3.06
N TYR A 125 8.45 7.12 3.36
CA TYR A 125 7.32 7.42 2.49
C TYR A 125 7.48 8.78 1.82
N LEU A 126 6.74 8.98 0.75
CA LEU A 126 6.56 10.29 0.14
C LEU A 126 5.28 10.91 0.72
N THR A 127 5.37 12.12 1.23
CA THR A 127 4.21 12.78 1.83
C THR A 127 3.61 13.83 0.89
N VAL A 128 2.28 13.93 0.90
CA VAL A 128 1.54 14.93 0.11
C VAL A 128 0.48 15.63 0.96
N LYS A 129 0.41 16.96 0.87
CA LYS A 129 -0.74 17.76 1.30
C LYS A 129 -1.67 17.92 0.11
N ARG A 130 -2.86 17.33 0.18
CA ARG A 130 -3.76 17.27 -0.97
C ARG A 130 -4.38 18.60 -1.37
N GLY A 131 -4.48 19.54 -0.45
CA GLY A 131 -5.06 20.88 -0.69
C GLY A 131 -4.14 21.84 -1.45
N SER A 132 -2.82 21.57 -1.53
CA SER A 132 -1.85 22.46 -2.17
C SER A 132 -1.43 21.96 -3.56
N PRO A 133 -1.62 22.78 -4.63
CA PRO A 133 -1.08 22.47 -5.96
C PRO A 133 0.44 22.30 -5.95
N GLU A 134 1.16 23.13 -5.17
CA GLU A 134 2.62 23.13 -5.04
C GLU A 134 3.12 21.84 -4.39
N ASP A 135 2.42 21.35 -3.33
CA ASP A 135 2.76 20.08 -2.68
C ASP A 135 2.47 18.89 -3.58
N ARG A 136 1.42 18.95 -4.43
CA ARG A 136 1.16 17.93 -5.45
C ARG A 136 2.28 17.89 -6.49
N ALA A 137 2.73 19.04 -6.99
CA ALA A 137 3.84 19.13 -7.94
C ALA A 137 5.14 18.59 -7.32
N ARG A 138 5.47 18.99 -6.09
CA ARG A 138 6.62 18.48 -5.33
C ARG A 138 6.59 16.96 -5.15
N SER A 139 5.41 16.41 -4.82
CA SER A 139 5.24 14.97 -4.67
C SER A 139 5.45 14.24 -6.01
N MET A 140 4.99 14.82 -7.13
CA MET A 140 5.19 14.28 -8.46
C MET A 140 6.68 14.21 -8.81
N THR A 141 7.43 15.30 -8.60
CA THR A 141 8.90 15.34 -8.79
C THR A 141 9.60 14.29 -7.92
N SER A 142 9.20 14.13 -6.66
CA SER A 142 9.79 13.15 -5.75
C SER A 142 9.49 11.70 -6.16
N MET A 143 8.27 11.42 -6.66
CA MET A 143 7.89 10.12 -7.17
C MET A 143 8.69 9.77 -8.44
N ASN A 144 8.80 10.73 -9.37
CA ASN A 144 9.62 10.56 -10.58
C ASN A 144 11.09 10.23 -10.22
N ALA A 145 11.70 11.00 -9.31
CA ALA A 145 13.07 10.73 -8.85
C ALA A 145 13.24 9.33 -8.21
N CYS A 146 12.22 8.79 -7.57
CA CYS A 146 12.25 7.41 -7.06
C CYS A 146 12.25 6.40 -8.21
N LEU A 147 11.35 6.55 -9.17
CA LEU A 147 11.25 5.64 -10.34
C LEU A 147 12.54 5.62 -11.15
N GLN A 148 13.17 6.77 -11.37
CA GLN A 148 14.47 6.87 -12.05
C GLN A 148 15.60 6.14 -11.33
N ARG A 149 15.51 5.96 -10.00
CA ARG A 149 16.46 5.21 -9.19
C ARG A 149 16.13 3.72 -9.06
N GLY A 150 15.11 3.21 -9.77
CA GLY A 150 14.66 1.83 -9.66
C GLY A 150 13.76 1.53 -8.46
N VAL A 151 13.26 2.56 -7.76
CA VAL A 151 12.35 2.43 -6.63
C VAL A 151 10.92 2.67 -7.09
N SER A 152 10.08 1.65 -7.01
CA SER A 152 8.66 1.70 -7.40
C SER A 152 7.85 2.63 -6.49
N ILE A 153 6.66 3.02 -6.94
CA ILE A 153 5.72 3.83 -6.16
C ILE A 153 4.42 3.05 -5.96
N PHE A 154 3.92 2.95 -4.72
CA PHE A 154 2.65 2.32 -4.42
C PHE A 154 1.60 3.39 -4.10
N ILE A 155 0.53 3.42 -4.89
CA ILE A 155 -0.54 4.41 -4.80
C ILE A 155 -1.89 3.70 -4.67
N TYR A 156 -2.68 4.13 -3.71
CA TYR A 156 -4.11 3.85 -3.64
C TYR A 156 -4.85 5.00 -4.34
N PRO A 157 -5.31 4.83 -5.59
CA PRO A 157 -5.83 5.95 -6.39
C PRO A 157 -7.15 6.52 -5.87
N GLU A 158 -7.84 5.78 -5.01
CA GLU A 158 -9.01 6.25 -4.26
C GLU A 158 -8.67 7.38 -3.28
N GLY A 159 -7.40 7.52 -2.94
CA GLY A 159 -6.89 8.58 -2.08
C GLY A 159 -7.27 8.46 -0.60
N THR A 160 -8.23 7.64 -0.24
CA THR A 160 -8.65 7.32 1.11
C THR A 160 -9.21 5.91 1.15
N ARG A 161 -9.38 5.35 2.35
CA ARG A 161 -10.06 4.06 2.49
C ARG A 161 -11.50 4.16 1.99
N ASN A 162 -11.87 3.28 1.09
CA ASN A 162 -13.23 3.18 0.59
C ASN A 162 -14.14 2.62 1.69
N LYS A 163 -15.02 3.47 2.23
CA LYS A 163 -16.03 3.10 3.23
C LYS A 163 -17.41 2.86 2.62
N THR A 164 -17.55 3.03 1.31
CA THR A 164 -18.83 2.82 0.60
C THR A 164 -19.11 1.33 0.38
N PRO A 165 -20.35 0.94 0.05
CA PRO A 165 -20.67 -0.43 -0.36
C PRO A 165 -20.06 -0.79 -1.72
N GLU A 166 -19.73 0.19 -2.54
CA GLU A 166 -19.14 0.00 -3.86
C GLU A 166 -17.76 -0.67 -3.78
N PRO A 167 -17.39 -1.51 -4.76
CA PRO A 167 -16.08 -2.17 -4.78
C PRO A 167 -14.91 -1.19 -4.84
N LEU A 168 -15.09 -0.05 -5.53
CA LEU A 168 -14.08 0.99 -5.76
C LEU A 168 -14.70 2.37 -5.65
N ALA A 169 -14.09 3.27 -4.91
CA ALA A 169 -14.37 4.70 -4.95
C ALA A 169 -13.80 5.34 -6.24
N PRO A 170 -14.17 6.59 -6.57
CA PRO A 170 -13.57 7.33 -7.68
C PRO A 170 -12.05 7.45 -7.53
N PHE A 171 -11.34 7.42 -8.67
CA PHE A 171 -9.89 7.50 -8.72
C PHE A 171 -9.42 8.94 -8.96
N TYR A 172 -8.39 9.35 -8.24
CA TYR A 172 -7.61 10.56 -8.52
C TYR A 172 -6.58 10.30 -9.62
N ASP A 173 -6.19 11.34 -10.33
CA ASP A 173 -5.35 11.26 -11.53
C ASP A 173 -3.85 11.01 -11.27
N GLY A 174 -3.38 11.19 -10.04
CA GLY A 174 -1.95 11.24 -9.71
C GLY A 174 -1.13 10.04 -10.18
N ALA A 175 -1.64 8.81 -10.01
CA ALA A 175 -0.95 7.59 -10.44
C ALA A 175 -0.80 7.51 -11.97
N PHE A 176 -1.86 7.93 -12.70
CA PHE A 176 -1.94 7.84 -14.14
C PHE A 176 -1.10 8.93 -14.82
N ARG A 177 -1.11 10.14 -14.25
CA ARG A 177 -0.22 11.22 -14.64
C ARG A 177 1.25 10.83 -14.47
N LEU A 178 1.62 10.27 -13.30
CA LEU A 178 2.97 9.78 -13.05
C LEU A 178 3.40 8.73 -14.08
N SER A 179 2.54 7.75 -14.36
CA SER A 179 2.81 6.70 -15.35
C SER A 179 3.05 7.28 -16.74
N LEU A 180 2.24 8.23 -17.20
CA LEU A 180 2.39 8.91 -18.50
C LEU A 180 3.70 9.70 -18.55
N GLU A 181 3.95 10.56 -17.57
CA GLU A 181 5.12 11.46 -17.56
C GLU A 181 6.45 10.71 -17.48
N THR A 182 6.44 9.53 -16.85
CA THR A 182 7.67 8.72 -16.64
C THR A 182 7.76 7.51 -17.57
N HIS A 183 6.75 7.26 -18.40
CA HIS A 183 6.59 6.03 -19.19
C HIS A 183 6.70 4.74 -18.35
N THR A 184 6.41 4.83 -17.04
CA THR A 184 6.48 3.70 -16.12
C THR A 184 5.18 2.90 -16.15
N PRO A 185 5.22 1.57 -16.35
CA PRO A 185 4.01 0.76 -16.37
C PRO A 185 3.30 0.72 -15.00
N ILE A 186 1.98 0.62 -15.06
CA ILE A 186 1.13 0.44 -13.90
C ILE A 186 0.93 -1.06 -13.68
N ALA A 187 1.33 -1.58 -12.52
CA ALA A 187 0.99 -2.94 -12.12
C ALA A 187 -0.18 -2.92 -11.13
N VAL A 188 -1.23 -3.67 -11.46
CA VAL A 188 -2.53 -3.62 -10.79
C VAL A 188 -2.72 -4.82 -9.87
N ALA A 189 -3.01 -4.58 -8.59
CA ALA A 189 -3.26 -5.62 -7.60
C ALA A 189 -4.64 -5.47 -6.94
N ALA A 190 -5.45 -6.54 -6.91
CA ALA A 190 -6.70 -6.60 -6.18
C ALA A 190 -6.47 -7.15 -4.77
N PHE A 191 -6.80 -6.37 -3.74
CA PHE A 191 -6.71 -6.72 -2.33
C PHE A 191 -8.07 -7.17 -1.84
N VAL A 192 -8.21 -8.43 -1.43
CA VAL A 192 -9.48 -9.07 -1.11
C VAL A 192 -9.50 -9.52 0.35
N GLY A 193 -10.55 -9.17 1.06
CA GLY A 193 -10.81 -9.62 2.44
C GLY A 193 -10.33 -8.68 3.53
N SER A 194 -9.53 -7.66 3.25
CA SER A 194 -8.96 -6.77 4.28
C SER A 194 -10.01 -6.04 5.12
N ARG A 195 -11.10 -5.54 4.50
CA ARG A 195 -12.21 -4.89 5.22
C ARG A 195 -12.88 -5.82 6.24
N LYS A 196 -12.98 -7.12 5.91
CA LYS A 196 -13.55 -8.11 6.83
C LYS A 196 -12.64 -8.36 8.03
N LEU A 197 -11.32 -8.33 7.84
CA LEU A 197 -10.34 -8.61 8.89
C LEU A 197 -10.12 -7.43 9.84
N LEU A 198 -10.23 -6.22 9.33
CA LEU A 198 -10.21 -4.99 10.14
C LEU A 198 -11.21 -3.99 9.56
N ASN A 199 -12.30 -3.81 10.28
CA ASN A 199 -13.32 -2.80 10.02
C ASN A 199 -13.33 -1.80 11.18
N ASP A 200 -12.93 -0.55 10.91
CA ASP A 200 -12.69 0.50 11.90
C ASP A 200 -11.83 0.01 13.09
N THR A 201 -12.42 -0.47 14.17
CA THR A 201 -11.71 -0.97 15.37
C THR A 201 -11.92 -2.48 15.61
N GLU A 202 -12.75 -3.13 14.80
CA GLU A 202 -12.99 -4.56 14.93
C GLU A 202 -11.94 -5.36 14.15
N LEU A 203 -11.01 -5.94 14.88
CA LEU A 203 -9.99 -6.84 14.35
C LEU A 203 -10.47 -8.29 14.46
N GLN A 204 -10.19 -9.12 13.45
CA GLN A 204 -10.44 -10.57 13.52
C GLN A 204 -9.41 -11.34 12.69
N PRO A 205 -9.09 -12.58 13.10
CA PRO A 205 -8.16 -13.44 12.34
C PRO A 205 -8.78 -13.87 11.01
N GLY A 206 -7.92 -14.32 10.09
CA GLY A 206 -8.40 -14.86 8.82
C GLY A 206 -7.39 -14.75 7.68
N ILE A 207 -7.89 -14.79 6.44
CA ILE A 207 -7.07 -14.79 5.24
C ILE A 207 -7.36 -13.53 4.42
N MET A 208 -6.31 -12.82 4.06
CA MET A 208 -6.32 -11.76 3.05
C MET A 208 -5.60 -12.25 1.81
N GLU A 209 -6.17 -12.00 0.66
CA GLU A 209 -5.62 -12.43 -0.62
C GLU A 209 -5.30 -11.22 -1.49
N ILE A 210 -4.17 -11.31 -2.18
CA ILE A 210 -3.66 -10.28 -3.09
C ILE A 210 -3.44 -10.94 -4.44
N TYR A 211 -4.10 -10.43 -5.45
CA TYR A 211 -4.04 -10.94 -6.81
C TYR A 211 -3.47 -9.87 -7.74
N TRP A 212 -2.30 -10.11 -8.31
CA TRP A 212 -1.79 -9.30 -9.40
C TRP A 212 -2.63 -9.57 -10.64
N GLN A 213 -3.31 -8.53 -11.14
CA GLN A 213 -4.30 -8.65 -12.23
C GLN A 213 -3.69 -8.47 -13.62
N GLY A 214 -2.62 -7.68 -13.72
CA GLY A 214 -1.95 -7.38 -14.98
C GLY A 214 -1.14 -6.10 -14.91
N ILE A 215 -0.53 -5.77 -16.05
CA ILE A 215 0.31 -4.59 -16.23
C ILE A 215 -0.31 -3.74 -17.35
N VAL A 216 -0.58 -2.47 -17.05
CA VAL A 216 -1.02 -1.47 -18.02
C VAL A 216 0.20 -0.63 -18.39
N LYS A 217 0.68 -0.78 -19.63
CA LYS A 217 1.78 0.04 -20.17
C LYS A 217 1.20 1.31 -20.78
N PRO A 218 1.74 2.50 -20.48
CA PRO A 218 1.32 3.73 -21.14
C PRO A 218 1.77 3.71 -22.61
N GLU A 219 0.84 4.04 -23.51
CA GLU A 219 1.08 4.15 -24.96
C GLU A 219 1.11 5.63 -25.37
N ALA A 220 1.69 5.97 -26.53
CA ALA A 220 1.80 7.34 -27.00
C ALA A 220 0.44 8.05 -27.20
N THR A 221 -0.62 7.28 -27.43
CA THR A 221 -1.99 7.78 -27.61
C THR A 221 -2.77 7.87 -26.32
N ASP A 222 -2.23 7.37 -25.21
CA ASP A 222 -2.95 7.37 -23.94
C ASP A 222 -3.03 8.77 -23.32
N THR A 223 -4.17 9.03 -22.71
CA THR A 223 -4.41 10.15 -21.81
C THR A 223 -4.50 9.68 -20.37
N VAL A 224 -4.48 10.60 -19.42
CA VAL A 224 -4.72 10.29 -18.01
C VAL A 224 -6.03 9.52 -17.82
N GLU A 225 -7.09 9.92 -18.54
CA GLU A 225 -8.41 9.31 -18.44
C GLU A 225 -8.45 7.89 -19.02
N THR A 226 -7.79 7.66 -20.17
CA THR A 226 -7.73 6.31 -20.75
C THR A 226 -6.97 5.34 -19.88
N LEU A 227 -5.81 5.73 -19.33
CA LEU A 227 -5.06 4.90 -18.39
C LEU A 227 -5.84 4.64 -17.09
N LYS A 228 -6.50 5.66 -16.57
CA LYS A 228 -7.38 5.53 -15.39
C LYS A 228 -8.50 4.53 -15.64
N THR A 229 -9.15 4.61 -16.78
CA THR A 229 -10.23 3.71 -17.17
C THR A 229 -9.73 2.27 -17.34
N LYS A 230 -8.65 2.05 -18.11
CA LYS A 230 -8.02 0.72 -18.30
C LYS A 230 -7.68 0.10 -16.95
N THR A 231 -7.00 0.86 -16.08
CA THR A 231 -6.58 0.39 -14.75
C THR A 231 -7.77 0.08 -13.85
N ARG A 232 -8.80 0.94 -13.84
CA ARG A 232 -9.99 0.76 -13.02
C ARG A 232 -10.79 -0.47 -13.44
N GLN A 233 -10.95 -0.69 -14.76
CA GLN A 233 -11.64 -1.88 -15.29
C GLN A 233 -10.92 -3.17 -14.91
N LEU A 234 -9.59 -3.20 -15.04
CA LEU A 234 -8.77 -4.35 -14.67
C LEU A 234 -8.88 -4.67 -13.17
N LEU A 235 -8.79 -3.65 -12.32
CA LEU A 235 -8.92 -3.82 -10.87
C LEU A 235 -10.33 -4.25 -10.45
N LEU A 236 -11.36 -3.64 -11.04
CA LEU A 236 -12.77 -3.97 -10.76
C LEU A 236 -13.09 -5.41 -11.17
N GLY A 237 -12.65 -5.82 -12.37
CA GLY A 237 -12.81 -7.20 -12.85
C GLY A 237 -12.20 -8.22 -11.87
N GLY A 238 -10.98 -7.97 -11.40
CA GLY A 238 -10.31 -8.81 -10.40
C GLY A 238 -11.07 -8.87 -9.07
N LEU A 239 -11.56 -7.73 -8.57
CA LEU A 239 -12.33 -7.69 -7.32
C LEU A 239 -13.65 -8.46 -7.43
N ILE A 240 -14.37 -8.35 -8.53
CA ILE A 240 -15.63 -9.08 -8.76
C ILE A 240 -15.36 -10.58 -8.85
N GLN A 241 -14.41 -11.00 -9.68
CA GLN A 241 -14.06 -12.40 -9.88
C GLN A 241 -13.71 -13.11 -8.57
N HIS A 242 -12.86 -12.47 -7.74
CA HIS A 242 -12.38 -13.09 -6.50
C HIS A 242 -13.35 -12.97 -5.32
N ARG A 243 -14.30 -12.01 -5.34
CA ARG A 243 -15.40 -11.97 -4.38
C ARG A 243 -16.40 -13.11 -4.62
N VAL A 244 -16.74 -13.37 -5.87
CA VAL A 244 -17.67 -14.47 -6.24
C VAL A 244 -17.08 -15.84 -5.87
N ASN A 245 -15.78 -16.05 -6.10
CA ASN A 245 -15.10 -17.30 -5.75
C ASN A 245 -15.02 -17.56 -4.23
N ARG A 246 -15.09 -16.53 -3.39
CA ARG A 246 -15.14 -16.65 -1.92
C ARG A 246 -16.53 -16.90 -1.36
N ALA A 247 -17.57 -16.62 -2.12
CA ALA A 247 -18.97 -16.84 -1.72
C ALA A 247 -19.47 -18.27 -2.01
N ARG A 248 -18.70 -19.02 -2.79
CA ARG A 248 -18.88 -20.46 -3.05
C ARG A 248 -18.04 -21.29 -2.10
#